data_5e70216ea00d622abd8dad2926ca3a61
#
_entry.id   5e70216ea00d622abd8dad2926ca3a61
#
_cell.length_a   1.000
_cell.length_b   1.000
_cell.length_c   1.000
_cell.angle_alpha   90.00
_cell.angle_beta   90.00
_cell.angle_gamma   90.00
#
_symmetry.space_group_name_H-M   'P 1'
#
loop_
_entity.id
_entity.type
_entity.pdbx_description
1 polymer ?
#
loop_
_entity_poly.entity_id
_entity_poly.type
_entity_poly.pdbx_seq_one_letter_code
_entity_poly.pdbx_strand_id
1 'polypeptide(L)'
;MTKTLLVDGNNLLKIGFHGVKDYFNNGQHIGGIWHFLNTLRRFIDESNFNKVVVFWDGETSSSQRRIIYPKYKLNRKPSDNQLKEESFYNQRQRVKQYLEEMFVRQVEFDNSEADDLIAYYCQISKGEYKTIFSADRDLTQLISEDVTIYSPNTKKYYKKGDMIKLHEIEIPHYNVKTFKILSGDKSDNIDGIYYLGEKTFIKLFPEILEKEVSFSDILSKGEELLKEQKDNTVLKNLLTGKTKEGIFGDEFFEINKKIVDLSQPLISEEGKELVEAYYSESLDPDGRGYKNLIRMMMEDGLFKYLPKNDDAWVYFLKPFLKLTRKEKTKFKTKK
;
A
#
# COMPACT_ATOMS: atom_id res chain seq x y z
N MET A 1 -9.91 20.84 8.98
CA MET A 1 -9.81 19.83 7.93
C MET A 1 -9.16 18.58 8.49
N THR A 2 -9.73 17.41 8.27
CA THR A 2 -9.23 16.15 8.84
C THR A 2 -7.98 15.71 8.08
N LYS A 3 -6.92 15.38 8.81
CA LYS A 3 -5.71 14.75 8.27
C LYS A 3 -5.69 13.29 8.67
N THR A 4 -5.72 12.40 7.70
CA THR A 4 -5.78 10.96 7.91
C THR A 4 -4.47 10.29 7.45
N LEU A 5 -3.92 9.43 8.29
CA LEU A 5 -2.82 8.54 7.92
C LEU A 5 -3.40 7.18 7.54
N LEU A 6 -3.16 6.76 6.32
CA LEU A 6 -3.47 5.43 5.81
C LEU A 6 -2.18 4.62 5.77
N VAL A 7 -2.14 3.49 6.44
CA VAL A 7 -0.92 2.68 6.57
C VAL A 7 -1.13 1.34 5.90
N ASP A 8 -0.26 1.01 4.95
CA ASP A 8 -0.08 -0.34 4.48
C ASP A 8 0.60 -1.16 5.58
N GLY A 9 -0.21 -1.93 6.31
CA GLY A 9 0.21 -2.64 7.52
C GLY A 9 1.24 -3.73 7.23
N ASN A 10 1.04 -4.49 6.16
CA ASN A 10 1.97 -5.54 5.78
C ASN A 10 3.32 -4.98 5.33
N ASN A 11 3.32 -3.87 4.58
CA ASN A 11 4.53 -3.20 4.14
C ASN A 11 5.34 -2.66 5.32
N LEU A 12 4.70 -1.90 6.22
CA LEU A 12 5.35 -1.34 7.40
C LEU A 12 5.91 -2.45 8.31
N LEU A 13 5.16 -3.53 8.53
CA LEU A 13 5.62 -4.65 9.34
C LEU A 13 6.82 -5.37 8.70
N LYS A 14 6.78 -5.62 7.39
CA LYS A 14 7.89 -6.26 6.64
C LYS A 14 9.19 -5.44 6.75
N ILE A 15 9.10 -4.12 6.65
CA ILE A 15 10.26 -3.23 6.79
C ILE A 15 10.91 -3.42 8.16
N GLY A 16 10.12 -3.43 9.23
CA GLY A 16 10.64 -3.63 10.58
C GLY A 16 11.15 -5.05 10.80
N PHE A 17 10.41 -6.05 10.35
CA PHE A 17 10.76 -7.46 10.50
C PHE A 17 12.10 -7.82 9.85
N HIS A 18 12.39 -7.25 8.68
CA HIS A 18 13.65 -7.50 7.97
C HIS A 18 14.75 -6.50 8.35
N GLY A 19 14.40 -5.28 8.75
CA GLY A 19 15.36 -4.21 9.03
C GLY A 19 15.87 -4.21 10.47
N VAL A 20 15.07 -4.63 11.45
CA VAL A 20 15.43 -4.61 12.88
C VAL A 20 15.70 -6.03 13.36
N LYS A 21 16.96 -6.48 13.22
CA LYS A 21 17.34 -7.89 13.43
C LYS A 21 17.68 -8.25 14.86
N ASP A 22 18.07 -7.27 15.68
CA ASP A 22 18.70 -7.51 17.01
C ASP A 22 17.73 -7.34 18.17
N TYR A 23 16.42 -7.24 17.91
CA TYR A 23 15.43 -7.05 18.95
C TYR A 23 14.74 -8.38 19.26
N PHE A 24 15.07 -8.94 20.45
CA PHE A 24 14.57 -10.22 20.93
C PHE A 24 14.01 -10.15 22.34
N ASN A 25 13.00 -10.96 22.59
CA ASN A 25 12.48 -11.26 23.92
C ASN A 25 12.33 -12.78 24.08
N ASN A 26 12.99 -13.35 25.09
CA ASN A 26 12.98 -14.80 25.36
C ASN A 26 13.28 -15.65 24.09
N GLY A 27 14.25 -15.22 23.30
CA GLY A 27 14.65 -15.90 22.06
C GLY A 27 13.73 -15.65 20.84
N GLN A 28 12.60 -14.96 21.03
CA GLN A 28 11.70 -14.61 19.93
C GLN A 28 12.04 -13.23 19.35
N HIS A 29 12.12 -13.15 18.03
CA HIS A 29 12.30 -11.87 17.32
C HIS A 29 11.07 -10.99 17.46
N ILE A 30 11.25 -9.74 17.86
CA ILE A 30 10.20 -8.73 18.08
C ILE A 30 10.44 -7.43 17.33
N GLY A 31 11.45 -7.40 16.46
CA GLY A 31 11.88 -6.19 15.74
C GLY A 31 10.79 -5.57 14.89
N GLY A 32 9.94 -6.39 14.26
CA GLY A 32 8.80 -5.93 13.48
C GLY A 32 7.78 -5.18 14.32
N ILE A 33 7.41 -5.72 15.49
CA ILE A 33 6.47 -5.09 16.44
C ILE A 33 7.01 -3.71 16.86
N TRP A 34 8.25 -3.70 17.38
CA TRP A 34 8.86 -2.45 17.84
C TRP A 34 8.92 -1.39 16.75
N HIS A 35 9.42 -1.77 15.58
CA HIS A 35 9.55 -0.84 14.45
C HIS A 35 8.21 -0.27 14.03
N PHE A 36 7.19 -1.14 13.93
CA PHE A 36 5.83 -0.73 13.55
C PHE A 36 5.29 0.32 14.51
N LEU A 37 5.27 0.01 15.80
CA LEU A 37 4.70 0.87 16.83
C LEU A 37 5.47 2.20 16.95
N ASN A 38 6.79 2.14 16.94
CA ASN A 38 7.63 3.35 17.05
C ASN A 38 7.54 4.24 15.81
N THR A 39 7.46 3.65 14.62
CA THR A 39 7.29 4.42 13.37
C THR A 39 5.92 5.09 13.37
N LEU A 40 4.86 4.36 13.69
CA LEU A 40 3.51 4.90 13.75
C LEU A 40 3.41 6.05 14.77
N ARG A 41 3.98 5.86 15.97
CA ARG A 41 4.07 6.89 17.01
C ARG A 41 4.70 8.18 16.49
N ARG A 42 5.87 8.06 15.86
CA ARG A 42 6.59 9.21 15.31
C ARG A 42 5.77 9.95 14.27
N PHE A 43 5.17 9.25 13.34
CA PHE A 43 4.32 9.85 12.30
C PHE A 43 3.13 10.61 12.87
N ILE A 44 2.45 10.04 13.86
CA ILE A 44 1.31 10.70 14.52
C ILE A 44 1.76 11.96 15.25
N ASP A 45 2.93 11.93 15.90
CA ASP A 45 3.47 13.05 16.65
C ASP A 45 3.94 14.19 15.73
N GLU A 46 4.75 13.87 14.73
CA GLU A 46 5.38 14.84 13.82
C GLU A 46 4.37 15.53 12.88
N SER A 47 3.36 14.80 12.40
CA SER A 47 2.44 15.29 11.35
C SER A 47 1.05 15.67 11.84
N ASN A 48 0.79 15.53 13.13
CA ASN A 48 -0.47 15.91 13.78
C ASN A 48 -1.73 15.32 13.10
N PHE A 49 -1.70 14.04 12.77
CA PHE A 49 -2.83 13.32 12.20
C PHE A 49 -4.03 13.31 13.16
N ASN A 50 -5.22 13.39 12.60
CA ASN A 50 -6.48 13.32 13.33
C ASN A 50 -7.04 11.91 13.40
N LYS A 51 -6.70 11.08 12.42
CA LYS A 51 -7.20 9.73 12.22
C LYS A 51 -6.08 8.87 11.66
N VAL A 52 -6.04 7.63 12.08
CA VAL A 52 -5.10 6.63 11.56
C VAL A 52 -5.90 5.39 11.21
N VAL A 53 -5.66 4.84 10.03
CA VAL A 53 -6.26 3.59 9.57
C VAL A 53 -5.14 2.71 9.03
N VAL A 54 -5.06 1.48 9.54
CA VAL A 54 -4.11 0.46 9.07
C VAL A 54 -4.87 -0.55 8.23
N PHE A 55 -4.38 -0.79 7.03
CA PHE A 55 -4.94 -1.76 6.10
C PHE A 55 -4.06 -2.99 6.03
N TRP A 56 -4.68 -4.16 6.06
CA TRP A 56 -4.00 -5.44 6.00
C TRP A 56 -4.46 -6.23 4.78
N ASP A 57 -3.52 -6.97 4.18
CA ASP A 57 -3.90 -7.96 3.19
C ASP A 57 -4.75 -9.05 3.84
N GLY A 58 -5.86 -9.41 3.24
CA GLY A 58 -6.67 -10.55 3.67
C GLY A 58 -5.94 -11.88 3.48
N GLU A 59 -6.45 -12.95 4.07
CA GLU A 59 -5.81 -14.26 4.06
C GLU A 59 -5.59 -14.79 2.64
N THR A 60 -6.57 -14.61 1.77
CA THR A 60 -6.52 -15.02 0.35
C THR A 60 -6.49 -13.82 -0.59
N SER A 61 -5.82 -12.75 -0.19
CA SER A 61 -5.86 -11.43 -0.82
C SER A 61 -5.62 -11.41 -2.34
N SER A 62 -4.73 -12.26 -2.84
CA SER A 62 -4.42 -12.34 -4.28
C SER A 62 -5.41 -13.16 -5.10
N SER A 63 -6.44 -13.76 -4.48
CA SER A 63 -7.33 -14.71 -5.16
C SER A 63 -8.12 -14.10 -6.30
N GLN A 64 -8.66 -12.89 -6.11
CA GLN A 64 -9.42 -12.20 -7.16
C GLN A 64 -8.56 -11.89 -8.38
N ARG A 65 -7.33 -11.39 -8.16
CA ARG A 65 -6.38 -11.16 -9.26
C ARG A 65 -5.96 -12.46 -9.95
N ARG A 66 -5.82 -13.57 -9.22
CA ARG A 66 -5.50 -14.89 -9.80
C ARG A 66 -6.65 -15.51 -10.60
N ILE A 67 -7.90 -15.19 -10.27
CA ILE A 67 -9.05 -15.58 -11.11
C ILE A 67 -8.97 -14.88 -12.48
N ILE A 68 -8.57 -13.59 -12.50
CA ILE A 68 -8.42 -12.81 -13.73
C ILE A 68 -7.14 -13.20 -14.47
N TYR A 69 -6.04 -13.33 -13.74
CA TYR A 69 -4.71 -13.65 -14.27
C TYR A 69 -4.02 -14.69 -13.40
N PRO A 70 -4.12 -16.00 -13.76
CA PRO A 70 -3.65 -17.11 -12.90
C PRO A 70 -2.18 -17.05 -12.51
N LYS A 71 -1.35 -16.36 -13.29
CA LYS A 71 0.09 -16.21 -13.02
C LYS A 71 0.42 -15.12 -11.98
N TYR A 72 -0.54 -14.33 -11.56
CA TYR A 72 -0.33 -13.21 -10.64
C TYR A 72 0.39 -13.68 -9.36
N LYS A 73 1.57 -13.06 -9.11
CA LYS A 73 2.44 -13.33 -7.94
C LYS A 73 2.88 -14.81 -7.77
N LEU A 74 2.80 -15.66 -8.83
CA LEU A 74 3.29 -17.04 -8.74
C LEU A 74 4.82 -17.15 -8.68
N ASN A 75 5.55 -16.12 -9.11
CA ASN A 75 7.00 -16.04 -8.97
C ASN A 75 7.46 -15.81 -7.53
N ARG A 76 6.54 -15.46 -6.62
CA ARG A 76 6.82 -15.30 -5.19
C ARG A 76 6.87 -16.70 -4.56
N LYS A 77 8.09 -17.19 -4.34
CA LYS A 77 8.29 -18.48 -3.65
C LYS A 77 7.91 -18.33 -2.18
N PRO A 78 7.23 -19.32 -1.58
CA PRO A 78 7.17 -19.42 -0.13
C PRO A 78 8.58 -19.36 0.46
N SER A 79 8.71 -18.80 1.63
CA SER A 79 10.01 -18.82 2.32
C SER A 79 10.39 -20.27 2.64
N ASP A 80 11.63 -20.67 2.31
CA ASP A 80 12.15 -21.97 2.73
C ASP A 80 12.31 -22.09 4.26
N ASN A 81 12.05 -20.99 4.99
CA ASN A 81 12.15 -20.91 6.44
C ASN A 81 10.77 -20.74 7.07
N GLN A 82 10.10 -21.83 7.35
CA GLN A 82 8.78 -21.88 7.99
C GLN A 82 8.74 -21.15 9.35
N LEU A 83 9.81 -21.24 10.14
CA LEU A 83 9.89 -20.54 11.43
C LEU A 83 9.87 -19.01 11.25
N LYS A 84 10.44 -18.52 10.16
CA LYS A 84 10.44 -17.08 9.85
C LYS A 84 9.06 -16.61 9.42
N GLU A 85 8.34 -17.39 8.66
CA GLU A 85 6.95 -17.08 8.26
C GLU A 85 6.03 -17.08 9.48
N GLU A 86 6.15 -18.08 10.33
CA GLU A 86 5.41 -18.17 11.59
C GLU A 86 5.72 -16.98 12.51
N SER A 87 6.99 -16.62 12.64
CA SER A 87 7.41 -15.43 13.39
C SER A 87 6.81 -14.14 12.84
N PHE A 88 6.78 -13.98 11.52
CA PHE A 88 6.16 -12.82 10.88
C PHE A 88 4.65 -12.77 11.15
N TYR A 89 3.97 -13.90 10.99
CA TYR A 89 2.54 -14.01 11.26
C TYR A 89 2.21 -13.67 12.72
N ASN A 90 2.95 -14.25 13.69
CA ASN A 90 2.77 -13.98 15.10
C ASN A 90 2.98 -12.49 15.44
N GLN A 91 4.00 -11.85 14.86
CA GLN A 91 4.22 -10.42 15.04
C GLN A 91 3.09 -9.60 14.43
N ARG A 92 2.54 -10.00 13.28
CA ARG A 92 1.38 -9.35 12.66
C ARG A 92 0.15 -9.39 13.58
N GLN A 93 -0.17 -10.56 14.12
CA GLN A 93 -1.29 -10.70 15.04
C GLN A 93 -1.07 -9.86 16.31
N ARG A 94 0.15 -9.85 16.83
CA ARG A 94 0.47 -9.07 18.03
C ARG A 94 0.38 -7.57 17.79
N VAL A 95 0.82 -7.08 16.63
CA VAL A 95 0.64 -5.67 16.23
C VAL A 95 -0.84 -5.30 16.14
N LYS A 96 -1.68 -6.15 15.56
CA LYS A 96 -3.13 -5.92 15.50
C LYS A 96 -3.74 -5.74 16.90
N GLN A 97 -3.37 -6.57 17.88
CA GLN A 97 -3.79 -6.42 19.27
C GLN A 97 -3.35 -5.08 19.88
N TYR A 98 -2.09 -4.66 19.63
CA TYR A 98 -1.61 -3.36 20.08
C TYR A 98 -2.44 -2.20 19.50
N LEU A 99 -2.74 -2.25 18.20
CA LEU A 99 -3.51 -1.22 17.53
C LEU A 99 -4.94 -1.09 18.07
N GLU A 100 -5.56 -2.21 18.47
CA GLU A 100 -6.87 -2.19 19.15
C GLU A 100 -6.83 -1.40 20.46
N GLU A 101 -5.83 -1.67 21.30
CA GLU A 101 -5.66 -0.95 22.57
C GLU A 101 -5.31 0.54 22.37
N MET A 102 -4.70 0.88 21.24
CA MET A 102 -4.34 2.25 20.85
C MET A 102 -5.48 3.02 20.17
N PHE A 103 -6.64 2.42 19.95
CA PHE A 103 -7.75 3.01 19.20
C PHE A 103 -7.36 3.39 17.76
N VAL A 104 -6.51 2.61 17.15
CA VAL A 104 -6.18 2.71 15.73
C VAL A 104 -7.13 1.83 14.94
N ARG A 105 -7.76 2.39 13.92
CA ARG A 105 -8.65 1.65 13.04
C ARG A 105 -7.87 0.66 12.21
N GLN A 106 -8.42 -0.52 12.01
CA GLN A 106 -7.82 -1.57 11.20
C GLN A 106 -8.86 -2.09 10.22
N VAL A 107 -8.46 -2.25 8.96
CA VAL A 107 -9.29 -2.80 7.90
C VAL A 107 -8.56 -3.98 7.29
N GLU A 108 -9.21 -5.12 7.28
CA GLU A 108 -8.77 -6.36 6.63
C GLU A 108 -10.00 -7.04 6.07
N PHE A 109 -9.92 -7.50 4.85
CA PHE A 109 -11.00 -8.25 4.23
C PHE A 109 -10.40 -9.40 3.41
N ASP A 110 -10.93 -10.60 3.63
CA ASP A 110 -10.51 -11.77 2.87
C ASP A 110 -10.72 -11.53 1.37
N ASN A 111 -9.81 -12.09 0.57
CA ASN A 111 -9.78 -11.93 -0.88
C ASN A 111 -9.45 -10.51 -1.39
N SER A 112 -9.10 -9.55 -0.51
CA SER A 112 -8.70 -8.20 -0.91
C SER A 112 -7.27 -7.87 -0.49
N GLU A 113 -6.53 -7.23 -1.37
CA GLU A 113 -5.22 -6.67 -1.05
C GLU A 113 -5.40 -5.32 -0.34
N ALA A 114 -4.45 -4.97 0.53
CA ALA A 114 -4.46 -3.70 1.24
C ALA A 114 -4.54 -2.49 0.29
N ASP A 115 -3.92 -2.60 -0.89
CA ASP A 115 -3.91 -1.55 -1.90
C ASP A 115 -5.31 -1.24 -2.44
N ASP A 116 -6.14 -2.27 -2.65
CA ASP A 116 -7.52 -2.11 -3.09
C ASP A 116 -8.38 -1.46 -2.00
N LEU A 117 -8.19 -1.89 -0.74
CA LEU A 117 -8.89 -1.32 0.41
C LEU A 117 -8.50 0.16 0.63
N ILE A 118 -7.21 0.51 0.48
CA ILE A 118 -6.71 1.89 0.54
C ILE A 118 -7.29 2.71 -0.61
N ALA A 119 -7.29 2.17 -1.83
CA ALA A 119 -7.84 2.85 -3.00
C ALA A 119 -9.32 3.18 -2.82
N TYR A 120 -10.11 2.21 -2.38
CA TYR A 120 -11.53 2.43 -2.11
C TYR A 120 -11.76 3.44 -0.98
N TYR A 121 -10.98 3.36 0.11
CA TYR A 121 -11.04 4.36 1.17
C TYR A 121 -10.78 5.77 0.64
N CYS A 122 -9.81 5.95 -0.25
CA CYS A 122 -9.53 7.25 -0.88
C CYS A 122 -10.72 7.77 -1.70
N GLN A 123 -11.48 6.87 -2.34
CA GLN A 123 -12.65 7.24 -3.15
C GLN A 123 -13.82 7.75 -2.30
N ILE A 124 -14.10 7.11 -1.15
CA ILE A 124 -15.23 7.46 -0.29
C ILE A 124 -14.92 8.62 0.67
N SER A 125 -13.65 8.87 0.98
CA SER A 125 -13.22 9.87 1.99
C SER A 125 -12.93 11.25 1.39
N LYS A 126 -13.81 11.75 0.55
CA LYS A 126 -13.68 13.09 -0.07
C LYS A 126 -13.62 14.19 1.00
N GLY A 127 -12.73 15.18 0.79
CA GLY A 127 -12.57 16.30 1.71
C GLY A 127 -11.66 16.03 2.92
N GLU A 128 -11.09 14.84 3.05
CA GLU A 128 -10.01 14.55 3.98
C GLU A 128 -8.64 14.66 3.28
N TYR A 129 -7.65 15.28 3.94
CA TYR A 129 -6.26 15.14 3.51
C TYR A 129 -5.70 13.80 3.97
N LYS A 130 -5.21 13.02 3.03
CA LYS A 130 -4.69 11.67 3.27
C LYS A 130 -3.19 11.61 3.01
N THR A 131 -2.48 10.94 3.90
CA THR A 131 -1.11 10.50 3.65
C THR A 131 -1.10 8.98 3.70
N ILE A 132 -0.72 8.34 2.59
CA ILE A 132 -0.52 6.90 2.52
C ILE A 132 0.93 6.62 2.91
N PHE A 133 1.14 5.76 3.90
CA PHE A 133 2.45 5.26 4.30
C PHE A 133 2.67 3.89 3.65
N SER A 134 3.43 3.85 2.58
CA SER A 134 3.85 2.61 1.92
C SER A 134 5.10 2.81 1.08
N ALA A 135 5.89 1.73 0.92
CA ALA A 135 6.99 1.66 -0.04
C ALA A 135 6.52 1.19 -1.42
N ASP A 136 5.25 0.76 -1.53
CA ASP A 136 4.70 0.29 -2.79
C ASP A 136 4.48 1.45 -3.77
N ARG A 137 5.01 1.27 -4.97
CA ARG A 137 4.92 2.29 -6.02
C ARG A 137 3.57 2.29 -6.73
N ASP A 138 2.82 1.21 -6.62
CA ASP A 138 1.51 1.11 -7.25
C ASP A 138 0.52 2.07 -6.63
N LEU A 139 0.63 2.30 -5.32
CA LEU A 139 -0.17 3.28 -4.62
C LEU A 139 0.08 4.72 -5.09
N THR A 140 1.19 5.01 -5.82
CA THR A 140 1.43 6.36 -6.38
C THR A 140 0.39 6.78 -7.41
N GLN A 141 -0.37 5.83 -7.96
CA GLN A 141 -1.53 6.11 -8.80
C GLN A 141 -2.64 6.89 -8.08
N LEU A 142 -2.69 6.78 -6.74
CA LEU A 142 -3.71 7.41 -5.91
C LEU A 142 -3.39 8.88 -5.55
N ILE A 143 -2.20 9.35 -5.90
CA ILE A 143 -1.79 10.74 -5.62
C ILE A 143 -2.76 11.72 -6.29
N SER A 144 -3.24 12.68 -5.50
CA SER A 144 -4.17 13.72 -5.96
C SER A 144 -3.93 15.02 -5.19
N GLU A 145 -4.85 15.99 -5.28
CA GLU A 145 -4.78 17.23 -4.48
C GLU A 145 -4.89 16.97 -2.96
N ASP A 146 -5.59 15.91 -2.57
CA ASP A 146 -5.85 15.56 -1.19
C ASP A 146 -5.20 14.23 -0.74
N VAL A 147 -4.42 13.58 -1.61
CA VAL A 147 -3.68 12.35 -1.31
C VAL A 147 -2.20 12.51 -1.60
N THR A 148 -1.39 12.30 -0.58
CA THR A 148 0.08 12.23 -0.69
C THR A 148 0.57 10.86 -0.26
N ILE A 149 1.76 10.46 -0.72
CA ILE A 149 2.40 9.20 -0.29
C ILE A 149 3.71 9.50 0.42
N TYR A 150 3.90 8.89 1.56
CA TYR A 150 5.21 8.82 2.21
C TYR A 150 5.84 7.46 1.96
N SER A 151 6.98 7.45 1.28
CA SER A 151 7.76 6.24 1.07
C SER A 151 8.85 6.10 2.14
N PRO A 152 8.78 5.05 2.99
CA PRO A 152 9.79 4.80 4.02
C PRO A 152 11.17 4.46 3.44
N ASN A 153 11.22 3.89 2.22
CA ASN A 153 12.47 3.53 1.57
C ASN A 153 13.28 4.76 1.14
N THR A 154 12.61 5.78 0.60
CA THR A 154 13.25 7.03 0.16
C THR A 154 13.19 8.13 1.22
N LYS A 155 12.37 7.95 2.27
CA LYS A 155 12.07 8.94 3.31
C LYS A 155 11.53 10.26 2.73
N LYS A 156 10.75 10.16 1.64
CA LYS A 156 10.20 11.32 0.92
C LYS A 156 8.68 11.24 0.85
N TYR A 157 8.07 12.42 0.81
CA TYR A 157 6.68 12.58 0.43
C TYR A 157 6.60 12.78 -1.08
N TYR A 158 5.66 12.07 -1.69
CA TYR A 158 5.28 12.24 -3.10
C TYR A 158 3.89 12.85 -3.17
N LYS A 159 3.73 13.87 -4.01
CA LYS A 159 2.50 14.64 -4.22
C LYS A 159 2.25 14.88 -5.70
N LYS A 160 1.13 15.49 -6.01
CA LYS A 160 0.73 15.77 -7.37
C LYS A 160 1.85 16.46 -8.16
N GLY A 161 2.15 15.93 -9.32
CA GLY A 161 3.21 16.38 -10.20
C GLY A 161 4.59 15.76 -9.96
N ASP A 162 4.79 15.03 -8.85
CA ASP A 162 6.09 14.43 -8.57
C ASP A 162 6.41 13.26 -9.50
N MET A 163 7.71 13.13 -9.80
CA MET A 163 8.26 12.03 -10.58
C MET A 163 8.46 10.80 -9.69
N ILE A 164 8.05 9.66 -10.19
CA ILE A 164 8.17 8.36 -9.54
C ILE A 164 9.27 7.55 -10.21
N LYS A 165 10.25 7.17 -9.44
CA LYS A 165 11.31 6.28 -9.91
C LYS A 165 10.78 4.85 -9.97
N LEU A 166 10.56 4.36 -11.15
CA LEU A 166 10.43 2.94 -11.46
C LEU A 166 11.85 2.42 -11.75
N HIS A 167 12.16 1.22 -11.84
CA HIS A 167 13.52 0.67 -11.97
C HIS A 167 14.58 1.61 -12.59
N GLU A 168 14.62 1.74 -13.92
CA GLU A 168 15.62 2.53 -14.66
C GLU A 168 15.12 3.90 -15.13
N ILE A 169 13.81 4.19 -14.99
CA ILE A 169 13.19 5.42 -15.45
C ILE A 169 12.49 6.17 -14.32
N GLU A 170 12.24 7.45 -14.54
CA GLU A 170 11.39 8.27 -13.69
C GLU A 170 10.26 8.82 -14.55
N ILE A 171 9.02 8.67 -14.08
CA ILE A 171 7.82 9.18 -14.78
C ILE A 171 6.89 9.88 -13.78
N PRO A 172 6.06 10.85 -14.23
CA PRO A 172 5.07 11.47 -13.37
C PRO A 172 4.11 10.45 -12.78
N HIS A 173 3.69 10.65 -11.52
CA HIS A 173 2.82 9.71 -10.81
C HIS A 173 1.55 9.31 -11.58
N TYR A 174 0.95 10.26 -12.32
CA TYR A 174 -0.29 10.05 -13.09
C TYR A 174 -0.11 9.10 -14.29
N ASN A 175 1.13 8.85 -14.73
CA ASN A 175 1.43 7.95 -15.85
C ASN A 175 1.90 6.56 -15.40
N VAL A 176 2.09 6.33 -14.09
CA VAL A 176 2.52 5.02 -13.55
C VAL A 176 1.56 3.91 -13.97
N LYS A 177 0.26 4.16 -13.89
CA LYS A 177 -0.78 3.23 -14.32
C LYS A 177 -0.65 2.86 -15.80
N THR A 178 -0.67 3.84 -16.69
CA THR A 178 -0.56 3.64 -18.15
C THR A 178 0.71 2.87 -18.50
N PHE A 179 1.83 3.24 -17.87
CA PHE A 179 3.10 2.56 -18.06
C PHE A 179 3.02 1.09 -17.65
N LYS A 180 2.52 0.78 -16.44
CA LYS A 180 2.44 -0.60 -15.95
C LYS A 180 1.45 -1.48 -16.72
N ILE A 181 0.34 -0.95 -17.19
CA ILE A 181 -0.60 -1.68 -18.05
C ILE A 181 0.11 -2.20 -19.29
N LEU A 182 0.99 -1.39 -19.89
CA LEU A 182 1.67 -1.71 -21.15
C LEU A 182 2.97 -2.49 -20.95
N SER A 183 3.79 -2.09 -19.99
CA SER A 183 5.11 -2.71 -19.75
C SER A 183 5.07 -3.93 -18.83
N GLY A 184 3.90 -4.17 -18.17
CA GLY A 184 3.76 -5.20 -17.15
C GLY A 184 4.47 -4.86 -15.84
N ASP A 185 4.47 -5.82 -14.92
CA ASP A 185 5.20 -5.75 -13.65
C ASP A 185 5.85 -7.09 -13.32
N LYS A 186 7.18 -7.13 -13.39
CA LYS A 186 7.95 -8.34 -13.08
C LYS A 186 7.84 -8.77 -11.62
N SER A 187 7.65 -7.83 -10.69
CA SER A 187 7.54 -8.12 -9.26
C SER A 187 6.26 -8.90 -8.94
N ASP A 188 5.20 -8.64 -9.70
CA ASP A 188 3.89 -9.27 -9.57
C ASP A 188 3.62 -10.33 -10.65
N ASN A 189 4.64 -10.63 -11.46
CA ASN A 189 4.56 -11.60 -12.55
C ASN A 189 3.48 -11.23 -13.58
N ILE A 190 3.32 -9.94 -13.84
CA ILE A 190 2.41 -9.40 -14.85
C ILE A 190 3.18 -9.22 -16.15
N ASP A 191 2.71 -9.85 -17.21
CA ASP A 191 3.31 -9.72 -18.53
C ASP A 191 3.09 -8.32 -19.12
N GLY A 192 4.07 -7.83 -19.86
CA GLY A 192 4.00 -6.62 -20.65
C GLY A 192 4.12 -6.89 -22.15
N ILE A 193 3.96 -5.86 -22.95
CA ILE A 193 4.17 -5.92 -24.40
C ILE A 193 5.60 -6.34 -24.72
N TYR A 194 5.72 -7.33 -25.59
CA TYR A 194 7.01 -7.93 -25.94
C TYR A 194 7.95 -6.91 -26.58
N TYR A 195 9.16 -6.80 -26.05
CA TYR A 195 10.19 -5.81 -26.38
C TYR A 195 9.88 -4.36 -25.98
N LEU A 196 8.74 -4.06 -25.33
CA LEU A 196 8.42 -2.73 -24.81
C LEU A 196 8.98 -2.56 -23.38
N GLY A 197 10.29 -2.61 -23.24
CA GLY A 197 10.96 -2.30 -21.98
C GLY A 197 10.98 -0.79 -21.69
N GLU A 198 11.32 -0.42 -20.45
CA GLU A 198 11.29 0.95 -19.95
C GLU A 198 11.95 1.98 -20.88
N LYS A 199 13.20 1.73 -21.30
CA LYS A 199 13.93 2.64 -22.21
C LYS A 199 13.28 2.77 -23.58
N THR A 200 12.77 1.64 -24.08
CA THR A 200 12.08 1.61 -25.39
C THR A 200 10.78 2.39 -25.31
N PHE A 201 10.04 2.26 -24.18
CA PHE A 201 8.81 2.98 -23.95
C PHE A 201 9.04 4.50 -23.98
N ILE A 202 9.99 5.01 -23.19
CA ILE A 202 10.31 6.45 -23.17
C ILE A 202 10.79 6.96 -24.54
N LYS A 203 11.58 6.14 -25.27
CA LYS A 203 12.05 6.51 -26.61
C LYS A 203 10.91 6.65 -27.61
N LEU A 204 9.92 5.79 -27.54
CA LEU A 204 8.77 5.81 -28.47
C LEU A 204 7.71 6.84 -28.06
N PHE A 205 7.54 7.07 -26.76
CA PHE A 205 6.47 7.89 -26.18
C PHE A 205 7.06 8.89 -25.17
N PRO A 206 7.92 9.82 -25.60
CA PRO A 206 8.59 10.76 -24.67
C PRO A 206 7.61 11.70 -23.96
N GLU A 207 6.44 11.95 -24.53
CA GLU A 207 5.37 12.76 -23.93
C GLU A 207 4.89 12.27 -22.57
N ILE A 208 5.12 11.01 -22.24
CA ILE A 208 4.79 10.45 -20.92
C ILE A 208 5.57 11.11 -19.78
N LEU A 209 6.67 11.79 -20.09
CA LEU A 209 7.48 12.52 -19.12
C LEU A 209 6.94 13.93 -18.84
N GLU A 210 6.12 14.49 -19.72
CA GLU A 210 5.75 15.90 -19.71
C GLU A 210 4.29 16.15 -19.35
N LYS A 211 3.40 15.23 -19.72
CA LYS A 211 1.95 15.36 -19.53
C LYS A 211 1.29 14.03 -19.17
N GLU A 212 0.07 14.12 -18.67
CA GLU A 212 -0.76 12.92 -18.49
C GLU A 212 -1.12 12.33 -19.86
N VAL A 213 -0.87 11.04 -20.02
CA VAL A 213 -1.11 10.29 -21.25
C VAL A 213 -1.96 9.09 -20.94
N SER A 214 -3.12 9.01 -21.58
CA SER A 214 -4.00 7.87 -21.42
C SER A 214 -3.48 6.64 -22.19
N PHE A 215 -4.03 5.49 -21.86
CA PHE A 215 -3.77 4.25 -22.59
C PHE A 215 -4.14 4.39 -24.09
N SER A 216 -5.29 5.00 -24.39
CA SER A 216 -5.73 5.25 -25.78
C SER A 216 -4.81 6.19 -26.55
N ASP A 217 -4.24 7.21 -25.89
CA ASP A 217 -3.29 8.11 -26.52
C ASP A 217 -2.02 7.37 -26.97
N ILE A 218 -1.53 6.43 -26.14
CA ILE A 218 -0.37 5.61 -26.48
C ILE A 218 -0.66 4.71 -27.70
N LEU A 219 -1.84 4.06 -27.75
CA LEU A 219 -2.20 3.25 -28.92
C LEU A 219 -2.33 4.09 -30.19
N SER A 220 -3.04 5.22 -30.13
CA SER A 220 -3.18 6.12 -31.27
C SER A 220 -1.83 6.64 -31.77
N LYS A 221 -0.95 7.02 -30.85
CA LYS A 221 0.42 7.44 -31.20
C LYS A 221 1.24 6.28 -31.78
N GLY A 222 1.05 5.07 -31.27
CA GLY A 222 1.66 3.85 -31.80
C GLY A 222 1.27 3.58 -33.25
N GLU A 223 -0.02 3.78 -33.60
CA GLU A 223 -0.52 3.69 -34.98
C GLU A 223 0.12 4.72 -35.90
N GLU A 224 0.23 5.98 -35.44
CA GLU A 224 0.90 7.04 -36.20
C GLU A 224 2.36 6.69 -36.46
N LEU A 225 3.10 6.34 -35.45
CA LEU A 225 4.52 5.96 -35.54
C LEU A 225 4.73 4.74 -36.45
N LEU A 226 3.81 3.77 -36.44
CA LEU A 226 3.91 2.60 -37.29
C LEU A 226 3.75 2.94 -38.80
N LYS A 227 2.99 3.98 -39.14
CA LYS A 227 2.91 4.46 -40.57
C LYS A 227 4.26 4.97 -41.06
N GLU A 228 5.03 5.60 -40.18
CA GLU A 228 6.38 6.11 -40.49
C GLU A 228 7.45 5.00 -40.43
N GLN A 229 7.32 4.10 -39.43
CA GLN A 229 8.27 3.03 -39.09
C GLN A 229 7.64 1.66 -39.33
N LYS A 230 7.28 1.33 -40.57
CA LYS A 230 6.48 0.15 -40.96
C LYS A 230 7.03 -1.17 -40.49
N ASP A 231 8.33 -1.27 -40.22
CA ASP A 231 8.99 -2.50 -39.76
C ASP A 231 9.32 -2.52 -38.27
N ASN A 232 8.83 -1.54 -37.48
CA ASN A 232 9.05 -1.49 -36.06
C ASN A 232 8.27 -2.62 -35.35
N THR A 233 8.98 -3.65 -34.95
CA THR A 233 8.41 -4.83 -34.29
C THR A 233 7.74 -4.48 -32.95
N VAL A 234 8.26 -3.50 -32.20
CA VAL A 234 7.69 -3.09 -30.91
C VAL A 234 6.33 -2.45 -31.09
N LEU A 235 6.19 -1.57 -32.09
CA LEU A 235 4.90 -0.93 -32.40
C LEU A 235 3.88 -1.96 -32.89
N LYS A 236 4.31 -2.93 -33.73
CA LYS A 236 3.43 -4.05 -34.13
C LYS A 236 2.98 -4.86 -32.93
N ASN A 237 3.89 -5.19 -32.01
CA ASN A 237 3.55 -5.91 -30.77
C ASN A 237 2.59 -5.10 -29.88
N LEU A 238 2.81 -3.80 -29.75
CA LEU A 238 1.93 -2.92 -28.99
C LEU A 238 0.50 -2.94 -29.53
N LEU A 239 0.32 -2.74 -30.82
CA LEU A 239 -1.01 -2.64 -31.44
C LEU A 239 -1.73 -3.99 -31.52
N THR A 240 -1.00 -5.09 -31.47
CA THR A 240 -1.58 -6.46 -31.49
C THR A 240 -1.72 -7.07 -30.09
N GLY A 241 -1.32 -6.38 -29.03
CA GLY A 241 -1.32 -6.94 -27.68
C GLY A 241 -0.42 -8.18 -27.55
N LYS A 242 0.73 -8.20 -28.25
CA LYS A 242 1.64 -9.33 -28.22
C LYS A 242 2.55 -9.29 -27.00
N THR A 243 2.49 -10.33 -26.20
CA THR A 243 3.41 -10.59 -25.10
C THR A 243 4.52 -11.57 -25.49
N LYS A 244 5.42 -11.89 -24.57
CA LYS A 244 6.44 -12.94 -24.78
C LYS A 244 5.81 -14.31 -25.06
N GLU A 245 4.64 -14.58 -24.53
CA GLU A 245 3.98 -15.88 -24.60
C GLU A 245 3.05 -16.06 -25.80
N GLY A 246 2.65 -14.96 -26.43
CA GLY A 246 1.77 -15.00 -27.60
C GLY A 246 1.12 -13.66 -27.92
N ILE A 247 0.14 -13.69 -28.82
CA ILE A 247 -0.68 -12.54 -29.16
C ILE A 247 -2.05 -12.73 -28.50
N PHE A 248 -2.43 -11.79 -27.63
CA PHE A 248 -3.68 -11.83 -26.88
C PHE A 248 -4.65 -10.70 -27.26
N GLY A 249 -4.21 -9.75 -28.10
CA GLY A 249 -5.04 -8.65 -28.55
C GLY A 249 -5.60 -7.81 -27.40
N ASP A 250 -6.89 -7.47 -27.51
CA ASP A 250 -7.59 -6.66 -26.51
C ASP A 250 -7.71 -7.36 -25.14
N GLU A 251 -7.71 -8.71 -25.11
CA GLU A 251 -7.76 -9.48 -23.87
C GLU A 251 -6.59 -9.16 -22.95
N PHE A 252 -5.39 -9.02 -23.49
CA PHE A 252 -4.20 -8.62 -22.73
C PHE A 252 -4.42 -7.27 -22.01
N PHE A 253 -4.93 -6.30 -22.74
CA PHE A 253 -5.14 -4.96 -22.17
C PHE A 253 -6.22 -4.95 -21.11
N GLU A 254 -7.31 -5.67 -21.32
CA GLU A 254 -8.38 -5.77 -20.33
C GLU A 254 -7.94 -6.49 -19.05
N ILE A 255 -7.13 -7.55 -19.17
CA ILE A 255 -6.54 -8.23 -18.02
C ILE A 255 -5.63 -7.26 -17.25
N ASN A 256 -4.66 -6.62 -17.93
CA ASN A 256 -3.71 -5.75 -17.25
C ASN A 256 -4.39 -4.53 -16.63
N LYS A 257 -5.38 -3.93 -17.30
CA LYS A 257 -6.19 -2.85 -16.71
C LYS A 257 -6.85 -3.30 -15.41
N LYS A 258 -7.53 -4.44 -15.41
CA LYS A 258 -8.23 -4.95 -14.23
C LYS A 258 -7.31 -5.23 -13.04
N ILE A 259 -6.09 -5.71 -13.28
CA ILE A 259 -5.18 -6.09 -12.19
C ILE A 259 -4.28 -4.96 -11.71
N VAL A 260 -4.07 -3.91 -12.53
CA VAL A 260 -3.15 -2.80 -12.24
C VAL A 260 -3.88 -1.53 -11.80
N ASP A 261 -5.09 -1.26 -12.33
CA ASP A 261 -5.77 0.02 -12.14
C ASP A 261 -6.44 0.15 -10.78
N LEU A 262 -5.81 0.85 -9.85
CA LEU A 262 -6.36 1.14 -8.52
C LEU A 262 -7.49 2.19 -8.53
N SER A 263 -7.81 2.81 -9.68
CA SER A 263 -9.03 3.62 -9.79
C SER A 263 -10.30 2.76 -9.84
N GLN A 264 -10.14 1.47 -10.11
CA GLN A 264 -11.19 0.44 -10.07
C GLN A 264 -10.73 -0.72 -9.18
N PRO A 265 -10.65 -0.51 -7.87
CA PRO A 265 -10.10 -1.51 -6.95
C PRO A 265 -10.89 -2.80 -6.98
N LEU A 266 -10.18 -3.92 -6.94
CA LEU A 266 -10.77 -5.25 -6.92
C LEU A 266 -11.23 -5.61 -5.51
N ILE A 267 -12.42 -5.16 -5.17
CA ILE A 267 -13.05 -5.37 -3.87
C ILE A 267 -14.51 -5.77 -4.07
N SER A 268 -14.98 -6.79 -3.34
CA SER A 268 -16.38 -7.19 -3.37
C SER A 268 -17.29 -6.16 -2.71
N GLU A 269 -18.60 -6.26 -2.93
CA GLU A 269 -19.57 -5.36 -2.28
C GLU A 269 -19.49 -5.46 -0.75
N GLU A 270 -19.32 -6.68 -0.19
CA GLU A 270 -19.16 -6.88 1.26
C GLU A 270 -17.87 -6.21 1.78
N GLY A 271 -16.79 -6.24 0.98
CA GLY A 271 -15.54 -5.54 1.31
C GLY A 271 -15.72 -4.02 1.30
N LYS A 272 -16.50 -3.47 0.37
CA LYS A 272 -16.85 -2.05 0.31
C LYS A 272 -17.66 -1.63 1.54
N GLU A 273 -18.71 -2.39 1.86
CA GLU A 273 -19.54 -2.16 3.05
C GLU A 273 -18.69 -2.16 4.33
N LEU A 274 -17.74 -3.08 4.44
CA LEU A 274 -16.81 -3.13 5.56
C LEU A 274 -15.97 -1.84 5.67
N VAL A 275 -15.38 -1.36 4.56
CA VAL A 275 -14.60 -0.12 4.55
C VAL A 275 -15.46 1.09 4.92
N GLU A 276 -16.70 1.16 4.41
CA GLU A 276 -17.67 2.20 4.72
C GLU A 276 -18.07 2.21 6.19
N ALA A 277 -18.31 1.04 6.77
CA ALA A 277 -18.59 0.89 8.19
C ALA A 277 -17.42 1.43 9.03
N TYR A 278 -16.19 1.01 8.73
CA TYR A 278 -14.99 1.50 9.42
C TYR A 278 -14.75 3.01 9.21
N TYR A 279 -15.17 3.57 8.09
CA TYR A 279 -15.10 5.00 7.83
C TYR A 279 -16.07 5.79 8.71
N SER A 280 -17.32 5.32 8.84
CA SER A 280 -18.44 6.03 9.47
C SER A 280 -18.59 5.77 10.96
N GLU A 281 -18.26 4.57 11.43
CA GLU A 281 -18.49 4.15 12.80
C GLU A 281 -17.43 4.67 13.78
N SER A 282 -17.84 4.87 15.04
CA SER A 282 -16.92 5.15 16.14
C SER A 282 -16.43 3.88 16.77
N LEU A 283 -15.14 3.84 17.15
CA LEU A 283 -14.58 2.68 17.86
C LEU A 283 -15.17 2.56 19.27
N ASP A 284 -15.61 1.36 19.65
CA ASP A 284 -16.05 1.07 21.01
C ASP A 284 -14.86 1.14 21.96
N PRO A 285 -14.93 1.96 23.02
CA PRO A 285 -13.86 2.07 24.01
C PRO A 285 -13.89 0.96 25.08
N ASP A 286 -14.95 0.14 25.17
CA ASP A 286 -15.10 -0.85 26.22
C ASP A 286 -14.04 -1.97 26.10
N GLY A 287 -13.42 -2.31 27.21
CA GLY A 287 -12.36 -3.31 27.29
C GLY A 287 -10.99 -2.88 26.77
N ARG A 288 -10.87 -1.68 26.16
CA ARG A 288 -9.63 -1.18 25.55
C ARG A 288 -8.95 -0.13 26.42
N GLY A 289 -7.64 -0.09 26.40
CA GLY A 289 -6.92 1.00 27.04
C GLY A 289 -5.45 0.78 27.32
N TYR A 290 -4.80 1.85 27.75
CA TYR A 290 -3.35 1.91 27.97
C TYR A 290 -2.86 0.95 29.06
N LYS A 291 -3.67 0.57 30.02
CA LYS A 291 -3.31 -0.43 31.03
C LYS A 291 -2.99 -1.78 30.36
N ASN A 292 -3.84 -2.21 29.43
CA ASN A 292 -3.62 -3.42 28.64
C ASN A 292 -2.39 -3.25 27.73
N LEU A 293 -2.27 -2.12 27.07
CA LEU A 293 -1.12 -1.82 26.22
C LEU A 293 0.20 -1.93 26.97
N ILE A 294 0.32 -1.28 28.13
CA ILE A 294 1.54 -1.32 28.96
C ILE A 294 1.84 -2.77 29.39
N ARG A 295 0.81 -3.53 29.82
CA ARG A 295 0.97 -4.93 30.17
C ARG A 295 1.55 -5.74 29.01
N MET A 296 0.97 -5.60 27.81
CA MET A 296 1.45 -6.27 26.59
C MET A 296 2.90 -5.89 26.27
N MET A 297 3.27 -4.60 26.39
CA MET A 297 4.64 -4.16 26.14
C MET A 297 5.63 -4.72 27.16
N MET A 298 5.20 -4.96 28.40
CA MET A 298 6.03 -5.62 29.42
C MET A 298 6.20 -7.11 29.11
N GLU A 299 5.12 -7.81 28.76
CA GLU A 299 5.13 -9.22 28.36
C GLU A 299 6.07 -9.44 27.15
N ASP A 300 5.98 -8.59 26.15
CA ASP A 300 6.80 -8.67 24.92
C ASP A 300 8.22 -8.11 25.13
N GLY A 301 8.54 -7.58 26.30
CA GLY A 301 9.87 -7.00 26.59
C GLY A 301 10.17 -5.71 25.85
N LEU A 302 9.18 -5.04 25.24
CA LEU A 302 9.37 -3.81 24.47
C LEU A 302 9.79 -2.64 25.34
N PHE A 303 9.50 -2.65 26.64
CA PHE A 303 9.93 -1.61 27.57
C PHE A 303 11.46 -1.45 27.63
N LYS A 304 12.23 -2.50 27.29
CA LYS A 304 13.69 -2.47 27.23
C LYS A 304 14.23 -1.47 26.21
N TYR A 305 13.43 -1.17 25.20
CA TYR A 305 13.78 -0.29 24.08
C TYR A 305 13.23 1.13 24.21
N LEU A 306 12.46 1.39 25.26
CA LEU A 306 12.05 2.75 25.62
C LEU A 306 13.25 3.56 26.14
N PRO A 307 13.22 4.89 26.01
CA PRO A 307 14.23 5.76 26.66
C PRO A 307 14.32 5.46 28.16
N LYS A 308 15.52 5.45 28.69
CA LYS A 308 15.77 5.20 30.13
C LYS A 308 15.54 6.48 30.94
N ASN A 309 14.33 6.98 30.98
CA ASN A 309 13.93 8.12 31.81
C ASN A 309 12.51 7.91 32.37
N ASP A 310 12.14 8.69 33.37
CA ASP A 310 10.85 8.57 34.05
C ASP A 310 9.67 8.87 33.14
N ASP A 311 9.88 9.64 32.05
CA ASP A 311 8.84 10.04 31.10
C ASP A 311 8.73 9.09 29.88
N ALA A 312 9.45 7.98 29.83
CA ALA A 312 9.52 7.10 28.68
C ALA A 312 8.15 6.61 28.20
N TRP A 313 7.28 6.22 29.13
CA TRP A 313 5.93 5.78 28.83
C TRP A 313 5.05 6.94 28.33
N VAL A 314 5.14 8.10 28.96
CA VAL A 314 4.40 9.28 28.56
C VAL A 314 4.81 9.70 27.16
N TYR A 315 6.12 9.73 26.88
CA TYR A 315 6.67 10.02 25.56
C TYR A 315 6.15 9.06 24.49
N PHE A 316 6.12 7.77 24.78
CA PHE A 316 5.66 6.75 23.84
C PHE A 316 4.15 6.84 23.59
N LEU A 317 3.34 7.02 24.63
CA LEU A 317 1.89 6.94 24.55
C LEU A 317 1.19 8.25 24.13
N LYS A 318 1.85 9.39 24.35
CA LYS A 318 1.26 10.73 24.11
C LYS A 318 0.62 10.92 22.72
N PRO A 319 1.25 10.49 21.59
CA PRO A 319 0.64 10.65 20.29
C PRO A 319 -0.67 9.88 20.14
N PHE A 320 -0.74 8.67 20.68
CA PHE A 320 -1.93 7.82 20.63
C PHE A 320 -3.06 8.33 21.55
N LEU A 321 -2.72 9.01 22.67
CA LEU A 321 -3.72 9.64 23.54
C LEU A 321 -4.60 10.64 22.79
N LYS A 322 -4.04 11.37 21.83
CA LYS A 322 -4.79 12.32 21.00
C LYS A 322 -5.86 11.61 20.17
N LEU A 323 -5.51 10.47 19.57
CA LEU A 323 -6.45 9.64 18.79
C LEU A 323 -7.54 9.06 19.69
N THR A 324 -7.15 8.46 20.82
CA THR A 324 -8.06 7.86 21.79
C THR A 324 -9.10 8.86 22.29
N ARG A 325 -8.69 10.07 22.64
CA ARG A 325 -9.62 11.13 23.12
C ARG A 325 -10.66 11.48 22.06
N LYS A 326 -10.25 11.58 20.81
CA LYS A 326 -11.17 11.91 19.70
C LYS A 326 -12.19 10.78 19.46
N GLU A 327 -11.75 9.53 19.45
CA GLU A 327 -12.65 8.39 19.26
C GLU A 327 -13.65 8.26 20.43
N LYS A 328 -13.20 8.38 21.67
CA LYS A 328 -14.07 8.37 22.84
C LYS A 328 -15.11 9.50 22.83
N THR A 329 -14.74 10.68 22.33
CA THR A 329 -15.67 11.79 22.21
C THR A 329 -16.74 11.50 21.15
N LYS A 330 -16.37 10.97 19.99
CA LYS A 330 -17.30 10.59 18.93
C LYS A 330 -18.29 9.50 19.40
N PHE A 331 -17.79 8.51 20.13
CA PHE A 331 -18.62 7.43 20.66
C PHE A 331 -19.69 7.94 21.62
N LYS A 332 -19.34 8.89 22.50
CA LYS A 332 -20.29 9.51 23.44
C LYS A 332 -21.35 10.36 22.75
N THR A 333 -21.03 10.98 21.63
CA THR A 333 -22.00 11.82 20.89
C THR A 333 -22.97 11.02 20.01
N LYS A 334 -22.67 9.74 19.76
CA LYS A 334 -23.54 8.82 19.00
C LYS A 334 -24.48 7.97 19.87
N LYS A 335 -24.22 7.87 21.18
CA LYS A 335 -25.13 7.27 22.18
C LYS A 335 -26.08 8.33 22.71
#